data_0872410fdfe643377a3e3dabad53bf99
#
_entry.id   0872410fdfe643377a3e3dabad53bf99
#
_cell.length_a   1.000
_cell.length_b   1.000
_cell.length_c   1.000
_cell.angle_alpha   90.00
_cell.angle_beta   90.00
_cell.angle_gamma   90.00
#
_symmetry.space_group_name_H-M   'P 1'
#
loop_
_entity.id
_entity.type
_entity.pdbx_description
1 polymer ?
#
loop_
_entity_poly.entity_id
_entity_poly.type
_entity_poly.pdbx_seq_one_letter_code
_entity_poly.pdbx_strand_id
1 'polypeptide(L)'
;YAETKNIGNDEIKRLMSLGIPLIDVRRKDEWVSTGVIENSYHHTFFEKDGTYDFKGFINKVKNITNSEKGIILFCRTGRRTTAIAKALEKTNDFPNIYNTKGIKEWLSKGNKVVKYQ
;
A
#
# COMPACT_ATOMS: atom_id res chain seq x y z
N TYR A 1 -11.00 -7.84 -14.39
CA TYR A 1 -10.97 -8.28 -13.00
C TYR A 1 -9.53 -8.51 -12.58
N ALA A 2 -9.16 -7.91 -11.47
CA ALA A 2 -7.79 -7.92 -10.98
C ALA A 2 -7.55 -9.12 -10.07
N GLU A 3 -6.33 -9.64 -10.10
CA GLU A 3 -5.88 -10.71 -9.24
C GLU A 3 -4.91 -10.15 -8.21
N THR A 4 -5.05 -10.55 -6.94
CA THR A 4 -4.13 -10.16 -5.87
C THR A 4 -3.01 -11.17 -5.76
N LYS A 5 -1.77 -10.67 -5.70
CA LYS A 5 -0.58 -11.47 -5.44
C LYS A 5 0.02 -11.04 -4.11
N ASN A 6 0.32 -12.01 -3.26
CA ASN A 6 1.05 -11.75 -2.01
C ASN A 6 2.54 -11.77 -2.30
N ILE A 7 3.26 -10.72 -1.93
CA ILE A 7 4.67 -10.55 -2.24
C ILE A 7 5.49 -10.29 -0.98
N GLY A 8 6.79 -10.64 -1.04
CA GLY A 8 7.74 -10.35 0.02
C GLY A 8 8.52 -9.06 -0.22
N ASN A 9 9.46 -8.78 0.68
CA ASN A 9 10.19 -7.50 0.67
C ASN A 9 11.07 -7.33 -0.57
N ASP A 10 11.71 -8.40 -1.06
CA ASP A 10 12.56 -8.30 -2.26
C ASP A 10 11.71 -7.95 -3.48
N GLU A 11 10.52 -8.51 -3.57
CA GLU A 11 9.61 -8.21 -4.67
C GLU A 11 9.06 -6.79 -4.57
N ILE A 12 8.82 -6.29 -3.36
CA ILE A 12 8.46 -4.88 -3.16
C ILE A 12 9.53 -3.98 -3.80
N LYS A 13 10.80 -4.25 -3.46
CA LYS A 13 11.91 -3.45 -3.98
C LYS A 13 11.99 -3.52 -5.51
N ARG A 14 11.84 -4.72 -6.06
CA ARG A 14 11.88 -4.92 -7.51
C ARG A 14 10.76 -4.18 -8.23
N LEU A 15 9.53 -4.32 -7.73
CA LEU A 15 8.37 -3.66 -8.35
C LEU A 15 8.45 -2.15 -8.25
N MET A 16 8.91 -1.62 -7.12
CA MET A 16 9.10 -0.17 -6.98
C MET A 16 10.15 0.34 -7.96
N SER A 17 11.23 -0.42 -8.19
CA SER A 17 12.25 -0.05 -9.16
C SER A 17 11.72 -0.03 -10.60
N LEU A 18 10.65 -0.76 -10.86
CA LEU A 18 9.96 -0.77 -12.15
C LEU A 18 8.87 0.30 -12.25
N GLY A 19 8.72 1.14 -11.22
CA GLY A 19 7.75 2.23 -11.23
C GLY A 19 6.37 1.85 -10.71
N ILE A 20 6.18 0.66 -10.14
CA ILE A 20 4.90 0.28 -9.52
C ILE A 20 4.78 1.03 -8.18
N PRO A 21 3.72 1.84 -7.98
CA PRO A 21 3.62 2.64 -6.77
C PRO A 21 3.26 1.79 -5.54
N LEU A 22 3.94 2.06 -4.44
CA LEU A 22 3.59 1.51 -3.14
C LEU A 22 2.71 2.51 -2.40
N ILE A 23 1.52 2.06 -2.02
CA ILE A 23 0.56 2.88 -1.28
C ILE A 23 0.57 2.43 0.17
N ASP A 24 1.08 3.28 1.04
CA ASP A 24 1.04 3.06 2.49
C ASP A 24 -0.31 3.55 2.99
N VAL A 25 -1.20 2.61 3.31
CA VAL A 25 -2.59 2.91 3.64
C VAL A 25 -2.82 3.15 5.13
N ARG A 26 -1.74 3.17 5.92
CA ARG A 26 -1.83 3.40 7.37
C ARG A 26 -2.28 4.83 7.67
N ARG A 27 -2.40 5.17 8.94
CA ARG A 27 -2.73 6.51 9.39
C ARG A 27 -1.46 7.35 9.62
N LYS A 28 -1.62 8.65 9.64
CA LYS A 28 -0.53 9.59 9.85
C LYS A 28 0.21 9.34 11.17
N ASP A 29 -0.51 9.01 12.25
CA ASP A 29 0.11 8.69 13.52
C ASP A 29 1.08 7.51 13.42
N GLU A 30 0.75 6.53 12.58
CA GLU A 30 1.62 5.38 12.34
C GLU A 30 2.84 5.76 11.50
N TRP A 31 2.68 6.59 10.48
CA TRP A 31 3.82 7.07 9.67
C TRP A 31 4.81 7.86 10.51
N VAL A 32 4.30 8.71 11.39
CA VAL A 32 5.14 9.50 12.29
C VAL A 32 5.89 8.59 13.27
N SER A 33 5.20 7.59 13.82
CA SER A 33 5.76 6.70 14.83
C SER A 33 6.88 5.79 14.32
N THR A 34 6.66 5.16 13.15
CA THR A 34 7.57 4.12 12.67
C THR A 34 8.35 4.49 11.42
N GLY A 35 8.05 5.63 10.79
CA GLY A 35 8.64 5.99 9.52
C GLY A 35 7.92 5.33 8.36
N VAL A 36 8.41 5.58 7.16
CA VAL A 36 7.80 5.15 5.90
C VAL A 36 8.88 4.65 4.94
N ILE A 37 8.49 3.86 3.96
CA ILE A 37 9.40 3.45 2.89
C ILE A 37 9.64 4.66 1.98
N GLU A 38 10.89 4.92 1.67
CA GLU A 38 11.27 6.01 0.77
C GLU A 38 10.57 5.85 -0.59
N ASN A 39 10.06 6.94 -1.12
CA ASN A 39 9.32 7.00 -2.39
C ASN A 39 7.94 6.31 -2.36
N SER A 40 7.45 5.95 -1.18
CA SER A 40 6.07 5.46 -1.05
C SER A 40 5.08 6.61 -1.07
N TYR A 41 3.84 6.28 -1.41
CA TYR A 41 2.71 7.22 -1.35
C TYR A 41 1.94 6.97 -0.06
N HIS A 42 1.50 8.03 0.61
CA HIS A 42 0.84 7.96 1.91
C HIS A 42 -0.61 8.35 1.74
N HIS A 43 -1.50 7.36 1.82
CA HIS A 43 -2.92 7.62 1.67
C HIS A 43 -3.73 6.64 2.53
N THR A 44 -4.21 7.14 3.66
CA THR A 44 -4.98 6.36 4.62
C THR A 44 -6.25 5.81 3.99
N PHE A 45 -6.50 4.51 4.20
CA PHE A 45 -7.75 3.90 3.79
C PHE A 45 -8.76 3.88 4.94
N PHE A 46 -8.42 3.22 6.06
CA PHE A 46 -9.30 3.19 7.23
C PHE A 46 -8.91 4.28 8.21
N GLU A 47 -9.88 5.12 8.57
CA GLU A 47 -9.72 6.07 9.65
C GLU A 47 -9.71 5.36 11.01
N LYS A 48 -9.37 6.07 12.07
CA LYS A 48 -9.24 5.49 13.41
C LYS A 48 -10.55 4.85 13.90
N ASP A 49 -11.67 5.41 13.50
CA ASP A 49 -13.01 4.88 13.85
C ASP A 49 -13.48 3.76 12.90
N GLY A 50 -12.64 3.35 11.94
CA GLY A 50 -12.95 2.30 10.99
C GLY A 50 -13.68 2.75 9.73
N THR A 51 -14.03 4.01 9.63
CA THR A 51 -14.68 4.54 8.42
C THR A 51 -13.70 4.62 7.25
N TYR A 52 -14.25 4.58 6.04
CA TYR A 52 -13.44 4.68 4.82
C TYR A 52 -14.27 5.21 3.66
N ASP A 53 -13.58 5.78 2.68
CA ASP A 53 -14.20 6.26 1.43
C ASP A 53 -13.56 5.48 0.26
N PHE A 54 -14.22 4.41 -0.14
CA PHE A 54 -13.67 3.47 -1.14
C PHE A 54 -13.42 4.15 -2.48
N LYS A 55 -14.43 4.85 -3.01
CA LYS A 55 -14.30 5.55 -4.30
C LYS A 55 -13.29 6.68 -4.24
N GLY A 56 -13.28 7.41 -3.14
CA GLY A 56 -12.32 8.49 -2.92
C GLY A 56 -10.88 7.97 -2.88
N PHE A 57 -10.66 6.82 -2.24
CA PHE A 57 -9.36 6.17 -2.22
C PHE A 57 -8.89 5.83 -3.63
N ILE A 58 -9.73 5.15 -4.41
CA ILE A 58 -9.39 4.75 -5.79
C ILE A 58 -9.07 5.98 -6.64
N ASN A 59 -9.92 7.00 -6.60
CA ASN A 59 -9.73 8.21 -7.39
C ASN A 59 -8.44 8.92 -7.02
N LYS A 60 -8.15 9.02 -5.74
CA LYS A 60 -6.94 9.69 -5.28
C LYS A 60 -5.69 8.93 -5.69
N VAL A 61 -5.67 7.61 -5.54
CA VAL A 61 -4.53 6.79 -5.97
C VAL A 61 -4.29 6.97 -7.46
N LYS A 62 -5.34 6.92 -8.29
CA LYS A 62 -5.21 7.12 -9.74
C LYS A 62 -4.68 8.52 -10.09
N ASN A 63 -5.07 9.54 -9.32
CA ASN A 63 -4.67 10.91 -9.60
C ASN A 63 -3.22 11.23 -9.18
N ILE A 64 -2.73 10.60 -8.12
CA ILE A 64 -1.43 10.93 -7.55
C ILE A 64 -0.32 9.96 -7.93
N THR A 65 -0.65 8.84 -8.55
CA THR A 65 0.34 7.81 -8.91
C THR A 65 0.17 7.38 -10.35
N ASN A 66 1.21 6.73 -10.89
CA ASN A 66 1.11 5.98 -12.13
C ASN A 66 0.72 4.54 -11.81
N SER A 67 -0.57 4.28 -11.69
CA SER A 67 -1.13 2.98 -11.28
C SER A 67 -1.57 2.09 -12.45
N GLU A 68 -1.22 2.44 -13.69
CA GLU A 68 -1.66 1.73 -14.88
C GLU A 68 -1.25 0.26 -14.90
N LYS A 69 -0.11 -0.08 -14.31
CA LYS A 69 0.40 -1.47 -14.24
C LYS A 69 0.02 -2.17 -12.95
N GLY A 70 -0.51 -1.45 -11.96
CA GLY A 70 -0.87 -2.01 -10.68
C GLY A 70 -0.43 -1.16 -9.52
N ILE A 71 -0.71 -1.64 -8.31
CA ILE A 71 -0.34 -0.98 -7.07
C ILE A 71 0.14 -2.00 -6.05
N ILE A 72 1.02 -1.56 -5.16
CA ILE A 72 1.47 -2.34 -4.00
C ILE A 72 0.77 -1.76 -2.78
N LEU A 73 0.06 -2.59 -2.04
CA LEU A 73 -0.64 -2.18 -0.82
C LEU A 73 0.22 -2.51 0.40
N PHE A 74 0.36 -1.55 1.29
CA PHE A 74 1.26 -1.64 2.43
C PHE A 74 0.58 -1.10 3.68
N CYS A 75 0.54 -1.90 4.76
CA CYS A 75 0.02 -1.47 6.04
C CYS A 75 0.95 -1.94 7.17
N ARG A 76 0.44 -2.25 8.35
CA ARG A 76 1.29 -2.69 9.46
C ARG A 76 1.68 -4.17 9.32
N THR A 77 0.70 -5.06 9.10
CA THR A 77 0.90 -6.51 9.10
C THR A 77 0.31 -7.22 7.89
N GLY A 78 -0.34 -6.50 6.98
CA GLY A 78 -1.05 -7.08 5.83
C GLY A 78 -2.52 -7.34 6.07
N ARG A 79 -3.02 -7.14 7.30
CA ARG A 79 -4.42 -7.40 7.63
C ARG A 79 -5.37 -6.42 6.94
N ARG A 80 -5.10 -5.12 7.08
CA ARG A 80 -5.91 -4.08 6.44
C ARG A 80 -5.85 -4.19 4.92
N THR A 81 -4.65 -4.41 4.39
CA THR A 81 -4.46 -4.47 2.93
C THR A 81 -5.07 -5.71 2.32
N THR A 82 -5.18 -6.83 3.06
CA THR A 82 -5.92 -8.01 2.58
C THR A 82 -7.39 -7.67 2.34
N ALA A 83 -8.02 -6.95 3.26
CA ALA A 83 -9.42 -6.52 3.10
C ALA A 83 -9.58 -5.55 1.94
N ILE A 84 -8.67 -4.59 1.82
CA ILE A 84 -8.68 -3.60 0.72
C ILE A 84 -8.53 -4.32 -0.63
N ALA A 85 -7.57 -5.25 -0.72
CA ALA A 85 -7.33 -5.99 -1.96
C ALA A 85 -8.57 -6.77 -2.41
N LYS A 86 -9.25 -7.43 -1.48
CA LYS A 86 -10.49 -8.15 -1.81
C LYS A 86 -11.56 -7.23 -2.39
N ALA A 87 -11.71 -6.05 -1.84
CA ALA A 87 -12.67 -5.08 -2.35
C ALA A 87 -12.25 -4.58 -3.74
N LEU A 88 -10.95 -4.32 -3.94
CA LEU A 88 -10.43 -3.84 -5.22
C LEU A 88 -10.50 -4.89 -6.32
N GLU A 89 -10.40 -6.17 -5.99
CA GLU A 89 -10.55 -7.27 -6.97
C GLU A 89 -11.90 -7.25 -7.68
N LYS A 90 -12.93 -6.70 -7.03
CA LYS A 90 -14.27 -6.62 -7.59
C LYS A 90 -14.44 -5.44 -8.56
N THR A 91 -13.41 -4.62 -8.68
CA THR A 91 -13.41 -3.48 -9.60
C THR A 91 -12.41 -3.75 -10.71
N ASN A 92 -12.42 -2.90 -11.74
CA ASN A 92 -11.43 -2.97 -12.82
C ASN A 92 -10.48 -1.78 -12.79
N ASP A 93 -10.28 -1.21 -11.60
CA ASP A 93 -9.50 0.02 -11.46
C ASP A 93 -8.00 -0.21 -11.56
N PHE A 94 -7.51 -1.38 -11.09
CA PHE A 94 -6.09 -1.70 -11.11
C PHE A 94 -5.88 -3.09 -11.69
N PRO A 95 -5.00 -3.24 -12.70
CA PRO A 95 -4.81 -4.55 -13.35
C PRO A 95 -4.10 -5.57 -12.47
N ASN A 96 -3.22 -5.11 -11.57
CA ASN A 96 -2.50 -5.96 -10.64
C ASN A 96 -2.53 -5.34 -9.25
N ILE A 97 -2.80 -6.16 -8.25
CA ILE A 97 -2.81 -5.74 -6.85
C ILE A 97 -1.79 -6.62 -6.12
N TYR A 98 -0.82 -5.98 -5.50
CA TYR A 98 0.23 -6.68 -4.75
C TYR A 98 0.02 -6.43 -3.27
N ASN A 99 -0.26 -7.48 -2.50
CA ASN A 99 -0.42 -7.39 -1.06
C ASN A 99 0.88 -7.74 -0.36
N THR A 100 1.17 -7.09 0.76
CA THR A 100 2.41 -7.27 1.50
C THR A 100 2.13 -7.58 2.96
N LYS A 101 3.17 -8.01 3.68
CA LYS A 101 3.08 -8.21 5.13
C LYS A 101 3.32 -6.92 5.93
N GLY A 102 3.57 -5.81 5.25
CA GLY A 102 3.63 -4.49 5.86
C GLY A 102 4.91 -4.13 6.57
N ILE A 103 4.83 -3.03 7.35
CA ILE A 103 6.00 -2.40 7.96
C ILE A 103 6.65 -3.30 9.02
N LYS A 104 5.87 -4.10 9.73
CA LYS A 104 6.41 -4.97 10.78
C LYS A 104 7.38 -6.00 10.19
N GLU A 105 7.00 -6.65 9.09
CA GLU A 105 7.88 -7.59 8.41
C GLU A 105 9.06 -6.86 7.75
N TRP A 106 8.81 -5.71 7.15
CA TRP A 106 9.84 -4.89 6.52
C TRP A 106 10.97 -4.57 7.49
N LEU A 107 10.62 -4.06 8.68
CA LEU A 107 11.59 -3.69 9.70
C LEU A 107 12.26 -4.91 10.34
N SER A 108 11.52 -6.01 10.53
CA SER A 108 12.08 -7.22 11.15
C SER A 108 13.19 -7.85 10.31
N LYS A 109 13.20 -7.60 9.01
CA LYS A 109 14.24 -8.08 8.09
C LYS A 109 15.36 -7.06 7.87
N GLY A 110 15.39 -6.00 8.67
CA GLY A 110 16.44 -4.99 8.62
C GLY A 110 16.33 -3.99 7.48
N ASN A 111 15.17 -3.90 6.84
CA ASN A 111 14.98 -2.93 5.76
C ASN A 111 14.79 -1.53 6.32
N LYS A 112 15.21 -0.54 5.54
CA LYS A 112 15.26 0.85 5.99
C LYS A 112 13.96 1.58 5.76
N VAL A 113 13.70 2.54 6.64
CA VAL A 113 12.61 3.52 6.49
C VAL A 113 13.21 4.91 6.62
N VAL A 114 12.45 5.90 6.14
CA VAL A 114 12.79 7.31 6.30
C VAL A 114 11.75 7.97 7.19
N LYS A 115 12.12 9.09 7.79
CA LYS A 115 11.20 9.85 8.63
C LYS A 115 10.08 10.43 7.76
N TYR A 116 8.84 10.30 8.24
CA TYR A 116 7.70 10.95 7.59
C TYR A 116 7.75 12.45 7.84
N GLN A 117 7.55 13.22 6.79
CA GLN A 117 7.56 14.68 6.86
C GLN A 117 6.28 15.28 6.33
#